data_babc886e8e951c5e4882c7b58fdedcb4
#
_entry.id   babc886e8e951c5e4882c7b58fdedcb4
#
_cell.length_a   1.000
_cell.length_b   1.000
_cell.length_c   1.000
_cell.angle_alpha   90.00
_cell.angle_beta   90.00
_cell.angle_gamma   90.00
#
_symmetry.space_group_name_H-M   'P 1'
#
loop_
_entity.id
_entity.type
_entity.pdbx_description
1 polymer ?
#
loop_
_entity_poly.entity_id
_entity_poly.type
_entity_poly.pdbx_seq_one_letter_code
_entity_poly.pdbx_strand_id
1 'polypeptide(L)'
;MTVSGTLYTPEGYHRSWRAQIAAKFGGCSLKIVNFIPGVTDNDKKFLDKFPPATVPVFEADDGTCLFDVNAIAYYLGTDQLRGGENTHCVTQWVNYADNNILPSVATWVYPCLGITQFNKQNTEKAKTCLASVLKFLNEQLSKITFLVGDRLSQADITVFTALHPLFTHVYEENDRKSYPHVIRWYTTIANQPEVLNVVGTCTFCVKAAQFDAKKYAELHKKTHETNQPKVATKEKPKSETPVKKEKPKDDDYADLSKPSENLLASLPPGKFNMDAFKRVFSNMDKEEAVSYFWDNFDPEAYSIWSCSYLFSDSLTLLFMTSNLVGGFFQRAVKMSKYGFAIMRIIGEDRNHTIQGIWIWRGTGLIFELDEDLQVDYESYEWKKLDHNAESTKALVHEYFTYKPEDGKLNQYKVFK
;
A
#
# COMPACT_ATOMS: atom_id res chain seq x y z
N MET A 1 41.40 1.41 -11.96
CA MET A 1 40.68 1.34 -13.25
C MET A 1 39.33 2.03 -13.02
N THR A 2 38.95 2.92 -13.94
CA THR A 2 37.66 3.60 -13.87
C THR A 2 36.59 2.62 -14.32
N VAL A 3 35.61 2.35 -13.47
CA VAL A 3 34.48 1.45 -13.79
C VAL A 3 33.60 2.13 -14.83
N SER A 4 33.20 1.38 -15.87
CA SER A 4 32.19 1.79 -16.84
C SER A 4 31.11 0.71 -16.98
N GLY A 5 29.91 1.13 -17.37
CA GLY A 5 28.80 0.19 -17.51
C GLY A 5 27.42 0.85 -17.66
N THR A 6 26.39 0.03 -17.68
CA THR A 6 25.00 0.43 -17.91
C THR A 6 24.17 0.29 -16.64
N LEU A 7 23.49 1.37 -16.24
CA LEU A 7 22.53 1.38 -15.14
C LEU A 7 21.10 1.40 -15.70
N TYR A 8 20.32 0.39 -15.41
CA TYR A 8 18.91 0.30 -15.77
C TYR A 8 18.06 0.83 -14.61
N THR A 9 17.29 1.89 -14.84
CA THR A 9 16.46 2.54 -13.82
C THR A 9 15.31 3.31 -14.47
N PRO A 10 14.13 3.40 -13.84
CA PRO A 10 13.10 4.33 -14.28
C PRO A 10 13.59 5.77 -14.22
N GLU A 11 13.10 6.60 -15.15
CA GLU A 11 13.41 8.03 -15.16
C GLU A 11 12.94 8.72 -13.88
N GLY A 12 13.78 9.58 -13.29
CA GLY A 12 13.46 10.31 -12.06
C GLY A 12 13.39 9.46 -10.78
N TYR A 13 13.79 8.20 -10.84
CA TYR A 13 13.72 7.31 -9.67
C TYR A 13 14.78 7.66 -8.62
N HIS A 14 14.38 8.36 -7.57
CA HIS A 14 15.28 8.91 -6.54
C HIS A 14 16.16 7.88 -5.83
N ARG A 15 15.75 6.60 -5.74
CA ARG A 15 16.61 5.55 -5.16
C ARG A 15 17.85 5.29 -6.02
N SER A 16 17.73 5.38 -7.35
CA SER A 16 18.86 5.17 -8.25
C SER A 16 19.93 6.26 -8.15
N TRP A 17 19.58 7.42 -7.61
CA TRP A 17 20.53 8.51 -7.40
C TRP A 17 21.69 8.12 -6.49
N ARG A 18 21.48 7.19 -5.55
CA ARG A 18 22.57 6.67 -4.69
C ARG A 18 23.73 6.13 -5.51
N ALA A 19 23.42 5.26 -6.48
CA ALA A 19 24.41 4.68 -7.38
C ALA A 19 25.00 5.72 -8.35
N GLN A 20 24.17 6.63 -8.88
CA GLN A 20 24.60 7.68 -9.80
C GLN A 20 25.55 8.69 -9.11
N ILE A 21 25.22 9.12 -7.88
CA ILE A 21 26.08 10.02 -7.10
C ILE A 21 27.38 9.32 -6.74
N ALA A 22 27.33 8.06 -6.27
CA ALA A 22 28.52 7.28 -5.96
C ALA A 22 29.44 7.14 -7.18
N ALA A 23 28.88 6.91 -8.37
CA ALA A 23 29.62 6.86 -9.62
C ALA A 23 30.29 8.19 -9.97
N LYS A 24 29.64 9.32 -9.71
CA LYS A 24 30.25 10.65 -9.92
C LYS A 24 31.47 10.86 -9.02
N PHE A 25 31.36 10.51 -7.73
CA PHE A 25 32.51 10.55 -6.82
C PHE A 25 33.61 9.56 -7.23
N GLY A 26 33.25 8.39 -7.75
CA GLY A 26 34.18 7.37 -8.22
C GLY A 26 34.82 7.69 -9.60
N GLY A 27 34.38 8.75 -10.28
CA GLY A 27 34.79 9.06 -11.64
C GLY A 27 34.35 8.01 -12.67
N CYS A 28 33.31 7.23 -12.36
CA CYS A 28 32.79 6.14 -13.19
C CYS A 28 31.98 6.68 -14.37
N SER A 29 32.07 5.99 -15.52
CA SER A 29 31.26 6.30 -16.70
C SER A 29 29.97 5.45 -16.71
N LEU A 30 28.82 6.06 -16.48
CA LEU A 30 27.53 5.39 -16.50
C LEU A 30 26.71 5.74 -17.73
N LYS A 31 26.27 4.71 -18.45
CA LYS A 31 25.17 4.79 -19.41
C LYS A 31 23.88 4.50 -18.68
N ILE A 32 22.95 5.45 -18.64
CA ILE A 32 21.62 5.27 -18.01
C ILE A 32 20.66 4.80 -19.09
N VAL A 33 19.99 3.67 -18.84
CA VAL A 33 18.94 3.10 -19.68
C VAL A 33 17.63 3.14 -18.93
N ASN A 34 16.61 3.74 -19.54
CA ASN A 34 15.28 3.82 -18.92
C ASN A 34 14.65 2.43 -18.85
N PHE A 35 14.32 2.01 -17.64
CA PHE A 35 13.56 0.79 -17.38
C PHE A 35 12.06 1.08 -17.48
N ILE A 36 11.38 0.35 -18.36
CA ILE A 36 9.94 0.48 -18.59
C ILE A 36 9.27 -0.77 -18.01
N PRO A 37 8.50 -0.64 -16.90
CA PRO A 37 7.74 -1.75 -16.33
C PRO A 37 6.79 -2.39 -17.36
N GLY A 38 6.69 -3.71 -17.37
CA GLY A 38 5.89 -4.46 -18.32
C GLY A 38 6.55 -4.66 -19.70
N VAL A 39 7.70 -4.03 -19.97
CA VAL A 39 8.47 -4.18 -21.21
C VAL A 39 9.86 -4.73 -20.92
N THR A 40 10.66 -4.00 -20.14
CA THR A 40 12.05 -4.39 -19.86
C THR A 40 12.12 -5.64 -18.97
N ASP A 41 11.22 -5.76 -18.01
CA ASP A 41 11.07 -6.91 -17.09
C ASP A 41 10.47 -8.16 -17.76
N ASN A 42 10.02 -8.06 -19.02
CA ASN A 42 9.60 -9.19 -19.85
C ASN A 42 10.65 -9.57 -20.92
N ASP A 43 11.75 -8.80 -21.03
CA ASP A 43 12.83 -9.14 -21.95
C ASP A 43 13.67 -10.30 -21.38
N LYS A 44 13.70 -11.42 -22.11
CA LYS A 44 14.45 -12.61 -21.72
C LYS A 44 15.93 -12.35 -21.50
N LYS A 45 16.55 -11.51 -22.34
CA LYS A 45 17.98 -11.15 -22.19
C LYS A 45 18.23 -10.37 -20.90
N PHE A 46 17.29 -9.53 -20.48
CA PHE A 46 17.35 -8.81 -19.23
C PHE A 46 17.16 -9.79 -18.05
N LEU A 47 16.18 -10.65 -18.10
CA LEU A 47 15.89 -11.64 -17.04
C LEU A 47 17.00 -12.68 -16.87
N ASP A 48 17.67 -13.08 -17.94
CA ASP A 48 18.82 -14.00 -17.88
C ASP A 48 19.99 -13.38 -17.08
N LYS A 49 20.15 -12.04 -17.10
CA LYS A 49 21.17 -11.31 -16.34
C LYS A 49 20.69 -10.90 -14.94
N PHE A 50 19.42 -10.54 -14.81
CA PHE A 50 18.82 -10.00 -13.59
C PHE A 50 17.52 -10.76 -13.23
N PRO A 51 17.62 -12.01 -12.75
CA PRO A 51 16.45 -12.84 -12.45
C PRO A 51 15.44 -12.23 -11.48
N PRO A 52 15.84 -11.40 -10.46
CA PRO A 52 14.88 -10.77 -9.56
C PRO A 52 13.97 -9.72 -10.24
N ALA A 53 14.29 -9.28 -11.46
CA ALA A 53 13.56 -8.24 -12.21
C ALA A 53 13.30 -6.94 -11.42
N THR A 54 14.12 -6.67 -10.41
CA THR A 54 14.05 -5.44 -9.59
C THR A 54 14.98 -4.37 -10.15
N VAL A 55 14.66 -3.10 -9.94
CA VAL A 55 15.48 -1.97 -10.38
C VAL A 55 15.77 -1.02 -9.20
N PRO A 56 16.93 -0.33 -9.21
CA PRO A 56 17.95 -0.29 -10.28
C PRO A 56 18.83 -1.54 -10.31
N VAL A 57 19.33 -1.86 -11.53
CA VAL A 57 20.37 -2.88 -11.73
C VAL A 57 21.49 -2.32 -12.59
N PHE A 58 22.68 -2.87 -12.43
CA PHE A 58 23.90 -2.39 -13.10
C PHE A 58 24.63 -3.54 -13.78
N GLU A 59 25.08 -3.32 -15.00
CA GLU A 59 25.94 -4.20 -15.79
C GLU A 59 27.22 -3.44 -16.12
N ALA A 60 28.34 -3.89 -15.58
CA ALA A 60 29.64 -3.37 -15.91
C ALA A 60 30.13 -3.91 -17.27
N ASP A 61 31.03 -3.17 -17.92
CA ASP A 61 31.58 -3.57 -19.22
C ASP A 61 32.41 -4.86 -19.15
N ASP A 62 32.89 -5.24 -17.97
CA ASP A 62 33.56 -6.52 -17.70
C ASP A 62 32.61 -7.72 -17.54
N GLY A 63 31.29 -7.48 -17.63
CA GLY A 63 30.24 -8.49 -17.47
C GLY A 63 29.74 -8.68 -16.03
N THR A 64 30.26 -7.93 -15.06
CA THR A 64 29.76 -7.96 -13.69
C THR A 64 28.32 -7.41 -13.63
N CYS A 65 27.37 -8.21 -13.14
CA CYS A 65 25.97 -7.83 -13.00
C CYS A 65 25.63 -7.67 -11.52
N LEU A 66 25.10 -6.50 -11.14
CA LEU A 66 24.69 -6.20 -9.76
C LEU A 66 23.22 -5.78 -9.71
N PHE A 67 22.50 -6.31 -8.76
CA PHE A 67 21.19 -5.84 -8.33
C PHE A 67 21.30 -5.31 -6.90
N ASP A 68 20.31 -4.53 -6.45
CA ASP A 68 20.32 -3.72 -5.23
C ASP A 68 21.19 -2.46 -5.31
N VAL A 69 20.51 -1.33 -5.08
CA VAL A 69 21.09 0.00 -5.24
C VAL A 69 22.29 0.27 -4.32
N ASN A 70 22.28 -0.31 -3.10
CA ASN A 70 23.35 -0.08 -2.14
C ASN A 70 24.61 -0.85 -2.53
N ALA A 71 24.46 -2.08 -3.04
CA ALA A 71 25.56 -2.87 -3.58
C ALA A 71 26.16 -2.17 -4.81
N ILE A 72 25.34 -1.64 -5.71
CA ILE A 72 25.77 -0.88 -6.88
C ILE A 72 26.53 0.38 -6.44
N ALA A 73 25.98 1.17 -5.49
CA ALA A 73 26.62 2.36 -4.96
C ALA A 73 27.94 2.06 -4.26
N TYR A 74 28.02 0.95 -3.52
CA TYR A 74 29.25 0.49 -2.91
C TYR A 74 30.33 0.12 -3.95
N TYR A 75 29.93 -0.58 -5.01
CA TYR A 75 30.81 -0.99 -6.10
C TYR A 75 31.37 0.22 -6.88
N LEU A 76 30.51 1.20 -7.19
CA LEU A 76 30.87 2.39 -7.97
C LEU A 76 31.58 3.48 -7.14
N GLY A 77 31.41 3.46 -5.82
CA GLY A 77 31.94 4.47 -4.92
C GLY A 77 33.44 4.31 -4.63
N THR A 78 34.00 5.35 -4.02
CA THR A 78 35.40 5.39 -3.54
C THR A 78 35.53 4.74 -2.16
N ASP A 79 36.76 4.46 -1.74
CA ASP A 79 37.03 3.97 -0.36
C ASP A 79 36.57 4.97 0.70
N GLN A 80 36.65 6.30 0.39
CA GLN A 80 36.10 7.33 1.25
C GLN A 80 34.58 7.18 1.42
N LEU A 81 33.85 7.01 0.32
CA LEU A 81 32.39 6.81 0.40
C LEU A 81 32.02 5.53 1.16
N ARG A 82 32.82 4.48 1.06
CA ARG A 82 32.64 3.23 1.79
C ARG A 82 32.95 3.37 3.29
N GLY A 83 33.61 4.46 3.70
CA GLY A 83 33.93 4.76 5.10
C GLY A 83 35.30 4.24 5.56
N GLY A 84 36.10 3.58 4.71
CA GLY A 84 37.39 3.02 5.10
C GLY A 84 37.25 2.10 6.34
N GLU A 85 37.98 2.43 7.40
CA GLU A 85 37.90 1.68 8.68
C GLU A 85 36.52 1.74 9.35
N ASN A 86 35.73 2.77 9.03
CA ASN A 86 34.37 3.00 9.55
C ASN A 86 33.26 2.41 8.66
N THR A 87 33.57 1.45 7.77
CA THR A 87 32.59 0.82 6.86
C THR A 87 31.38 0.26 7.58
N HIS A 88 31.56 -0.28 8.78
CA HIS A 88 30.45 -0.79 9.61
C HIS A 88 29.47 0.34 10.02
N CYS A 89 29.97 1.54 10.32
CA CYS A 89 29.13 2.71 10.63
C CYS A 89 28.36 3.19 9.37
N VAL A 90 29.00 3.19 8.21
CA VAL A 90 28.34 3.50 6.94
C VAL A 90 27.22 2.50 6.67
N THR A 91 27.50 1.21 6.81
CA THR A 91 26.50 0.13 6.65
C THR A 91 25.33 0.28 7.63
N GLN A 92 25.59 0.65 8.88
CA GLN A 92 24.53 0.92 9.88
C GLN A 92 23.57 1.99 9.39
N TRP A 93 24.08 3.13 8.89
CA TRP A 93 23.23 4.22 8.40
C TRP A 93 22.49 3.88 7.11
N VAL A 94 23.13 3.15 6.19
CA VAL A 94 22.49 2.67 4.96
C VAL A 94 21.30 1.77 5.28
N ASN A 95 21.49 0.81 6.19
CA ASN A 95 20.40 -0.08 6.62
C ASN A 95 19.31 0.69 7.40
N TYR A 96 19.70 1.64 8.25
CA TYR A 96 18.73 2.48 8.97
C TYR A 96 17.87 3.32 8.01
N ALA A 97 18.48 3.87 6.96
CA ALA A 97 17.75 4.62 5.94
C ALA A 97 16.71 3.76 5.21
N ASP A 98 17.07 2.55 4.81
CA ASP A 98 16.18 1.68 4.05
C ASP A 98 15.09 1.02 4.91
N ASN A 99 15.39 0.70 6.18
CA ASN A 99 14.44 0.00 7.02
C ASN A 99 13.54 0.93 7.86
N ASN A 100 14.00 2.14 8.19
CA ASN A 100 13.30 3.04 9.12
C ASN A 100 12.85 4.35 8.46
N ILE A 101 13.69 4.96 7.62
CA ILE A 101 13.37 6.26 7.01
C ILE A 101 12.50 6.08 5.78
N LEU A 102 12.99 5.35 4.79
CA LEU A 102 12.36 5.23 3.47
C LEU A 102 10.92 4.67 3.52
N PRO A 103 10.59 3.62 4.31
CA PRO A 103 9.21 3.13 4.39
C PRO A 103 8.24 4.17 4.94
N SER A 104 8.67 4.95 5.94
CA SER A 104 7.85 6.01 6.54
C SER A 104 7.67 7.18 5.58
N VAL A 105 8.73 7.59 4.86
CA VAL A 105 8.65 8.61 3.80
C VAL A 105 7.73 8.15 2.67
N ALA A 106 7.88 6.91 2.19
CA ALA A 106 7.05 6.36 1.13
C ALA A 106 5.56 6.33 1.54
N THR A 107 5.26 5.90 2.77
CA THR A 107 3.88 5.82 3.29
C THR A 107 3.21 7.19 3.34
N TRP A 108 3.93 8.27 3.60
CA TRP A 108 3.37 9.61 3.61
C TRP A 108 3.36 10.27 2.23
N VAL A 109 4.49 10.20 1.50
CA VAL A 109 4.69 10.98 0.27
C VAL A 109 4.05 10.33 -0.97
N TYR A 110 4.17 8.99 -1.13
CA TYR A 110 3.73 8.33 -2.36
C TYR A 110 2.24 8.44 -2.65
N PRO A 111 1.33 8.41 -1.65
CA PRO A 111 -0.08 8.75 -1.90
C PRO A 111 -0.27 10.15 -2.46
N CYS A 112 0.47 11.15 -1.94
CA CYS A 112 0.40 12.54 -2.41
C CYS A 112 0.89 12.70 -3.87
N LEU A 113 1.74 11.79 -4.33
CA LEU A 113 2.21 11.72 -5.72
C LEU A 113 1.33 10.86 -6.63
N GLY A 114 0.31 10.19 -6.07
CA GLY A 114 -0.56 9.27 -6.81
C GLY A 114 0.07 7.89 -7.08
N ILE A 115 1.18 7.54 -6.43
CA ILE A 115 1.89 6.27 -6.64
C ILE A 115 1.20 5.13 -5.89
N THR A 116 0.73 5.38 -4.66
CA THR A 116 0.05 4.40 -3.81
C THR A 116 -1.27 4.95 -3.30
N GLN A 117 -2.16 4.04 -2.87
CA GLN A 117 -3.42 4.42 -2.27
C GLN A 117 -3.20 5.08 -0.90
N PHE A 118 -3.98 6.12 -0.60
CA PHE A 118 -3.93 6.82 0.68
C PHE A 118 -4.56 5.99 1.80
N ASN A 119 -3.89 5.95 2.96
CA ASN A 119 -4.44 5.42 4.19
C ASN A 119 -4.10 6.38 5.35
N LYS A 120 -5.12 7.02 5.90
CA LYS A 120 -4.97 8.04 6.95
C LYS A 120 -4.21 7.51 8.17
N GLN A 121 -4.58 6.33 8.67
CA GLN A 121 -3.98 5.76 9.88
C GLN A 121 -2.48 5.46 9.68
N ASN A 122 -2.13 4.88 8.53
CA ASN A 122 -0.74 4.58 8.20
C ASN A 122 0.06 5.86 8.00
N THR A 123 -0.54 6.88 7.37
CA THR A 123 0.09 8.19 7.17
C THR A 123 0.39 8.88 8.51
N GLU A 124 -0.55 8.88 9.47
CA GLU A 124 -0.30 9.47 10.80
C GLU A 124 0.76 8.70 11.59
N LYS A 125 0.77 7.37 11.50
CA LYS A 125 1.86 6.55 12.07
C LYS A 125 3.22 6.89 11.44
N ALA A 126 3.25 7.04 10.12
CA ALA A 126 4.47 7.41 9.40
C ALA A 126 4.98 8.81 9.79
N LYS A 127 4.10 9.80 9.97
CA LYS A 127 4.46 11.13 10.47
C LYS A 127 5.08 11.08 11.87
N THR A 128 4.49 10.30 12.77
CA THR A 128 5.01 10.12 14.14
C THR A 128 6.39 9.45 14.13
N CYS A 129 6.56 8.42 13.30
CA CYS A 129 7.85 7.74 13.13
C CYS A 129 8.90 8.72 12.58
N LEU A 130 8.56 9.48 11.53
CA LEU A 130 9.49 10.46 10.92
C LEU A 130 9.86 11.59 11.88
N ALA A 131 8.94 12.05 12.72
CA ALA A 131 9.26 13.04 13.76
C ALA A 131 10.33 12.51 14.72
N SER A 132 10.23 11.24 15.13
CA SER A 132 11.23 10.58 15.98
C SER A 132 12.57 10.41 15.26
N VAL A 133 12.56 10.01 14.00
CA VAL A 133 13.74 9.87 13.14
C VAL A 133 14.44 11.23 12.98
N LEU A 134 13.70 12.29 12.63
CA LEU A 134 14.26 13.62 12.42
C LEU A 134 14.82 14.21 13.71
N LYS A 135 14.16 13.96 14.84
CA LYS A 135 14.69 14.36 16.16
C LYS A 135 16.03 13.68 16.45
N PHE A 136 16.10 12.37 16.27
CA PHE A 136 17.34 11.59 16.44
C PHE A 136 18.46 12.09 15.51
N LEU A 137 18.17 12.27 14.23
CA LEU A 137 19.14 12.80 13.26
C LEU A 137 19.61 14.21 13.64
N ASN A 138 18.69 15.08 14.09
CA ASN A 138 19.01 16.43 14.48
C ASN A 138 19.94 16.50 15.71
N GLU A 139 19.74 15.62 16.67
CA GLU A 139 20.60 15.47 17.85
C GLU A 139 22.00 14.96 17.45
N GLN A 140 22.10 13.98 16.54
CA GLN A 140 23.39 13.50 16.04
C GLN A 140 24.12 14.60 15.25
N LEU A 141 23.45 15.21 14.29
CA LEU A 141 24.03 16.23 13.41
C LEU A 141 24.32 17.57 14.11
N SER A 142 23.88 17.77 15.35
CA SER A 142 24.30 18.91 16.17
C SER A 142 25.78 18.83 16.57
N LYS A 143 26.36 17.64 16.60
CA LYS A 143 27.72 17.35 17.06
C LYS A 143 28.70 17.07 15.94
N ILE A 144 28.21 16.69 14.77
CA ILE A 144 29.01 16.24 13.62
C ILE A 144 28.53 16.91 12.33
N THR A 145 29.43 16.99 11.36
CA THR A 145 29.13 17.58 10.05
C THR A 145 28.47 16.57 9.11
N PHE A 146 29.03 15.36 9.04
CA PHE A 146 28.54 14.22 8.26
C PHE A 146 28.23 13.06 9.19
N LEU A 147 27.41 12.10 8.72
CA LEU A 147 26.92 10.98 9.53
C LEU A 147 28.03 10.01 9.98
N VAL A 148 29.11 9.90 9.18
CA VAL A 148 30.26 9.04 9.48
C VAL A 148 31.56 9.78 9.14
N GLY A 149 32.38 10.03 10.15
CA GLY A 149 33.66 10.69 9.99
C GLY A 149 33.55 12.18 9.60
N ASP A 150 34.64 12.69 9.00
CA ASP A 150 34.81 14.11 8.71
C ASP A 150 34.46 14.49 7.27
N ARG A 151 34.11 13.51 6.44
CA ARG A 151 33.82 13.67 5.02
C ARG A 151 32.53 12.96 4.64
N LEU A 152 31.91 13.43 3.55
CA LEU A 152 30.73 12.82 2.98
C LEU A 152 30.98 11.34 2.66
N SER A 153 30.05 10.48 3.07
CA SER A 153 30.07 9.03 2.88
C SER A 153 28.79 8.52 2.21
N GLN A 154 28.75 7.23 1.90
CA GLN A 154 27.54 6.60 1.36
C GLN A 154 26.38 6.65 2.36
N ALA A 155 26.64 6.76 3.67
CA ALA A 155 25.65 6.99 4.69
C ALA A 155 24.86 8.30 4.42
N ASP A 156 25.59 9.38 4.17
CA ASP A 156 25.00 10.70 3.88
C ASP A 156 24.17 10.68 2.59
N ILE A 157 24.72 10.10 1.52
CA ILE A 157 24.01 9.97 0.23
C ILE A 157 22.71 9.17 0.41
N THR A 158 22.76 8.07 1.15
CA THR A 158 21.61 7.17 1.32
C THR A 158 20.50 7.82 2.15
N VAL A 159 20.85 8.43 3.28
CA VAL A 159 19.89 9.14 4.14
C VAL A 159 19.32 10.37 3.41
N PHE A 160 20.17 11.12 2.69
CA PHE A 160 19.74 12.27 1.87
C PHE A 160 18.70 11.87 0.84
N THR A 161 18.98 10.83 0.04
CA THR A 161 18.03 10.35 -1.00
C THR A 161 16.75 9.78 -0.41
N ALA A 162 16.81 9.17 0.78
CA ALA A 162 15.63 8.67 1.48
C ALA A 162 14.73 9.81 1.99
N LEU A 163 15.32 10.92 2.47
CA LEU A 163 14.59 12.09 2.97
C LEU A 163 14.19 13.08 1.87
N HIS A 164 14.79 13.01 0.68
CA HIS A 164 14.55 13.96 -0.39
C HIS A 164 13.07 14.11 -0.76
N PRO A 165 12.29 13.03 -0.97
CA PRO A 165 10.87 13.17 -1.27
C PRO A 165 10.08 13.84 -0.14
N LEU A 166 10.46 13.64 1.12
CA LEU A 166 9.82 14.28 2.26
C LEU A 166 9.95 15.81 2.18
N PHE A 167 11.20 16.29 2.04
CA PHE A 167 11.50 17.73 2.06
C PHE A 167 11.03 18.47 0.81
N THR A 168 10.92 17.78 -0.31
CA THR A 168 10.50 18.40 -1.58
C THR A 168 9.00 18.40 -1.79
N HIS A 169 8.23 17.53 -1.11
CA HIS A 169 6.80 17.38 -1.40
C HIS A 169 5.86 17.70 -0.24
N VAL A 170 6.21 17.35 1.00
CA VAL A 170 5.22 17.38 2.10
C VAL A 170 5.69 18.09 3.37
N TYR A 171 6.99 18.39 3.54
CA TYR A 171 7.53 18.94 4.77
C TYR A 171 7.70 20.45 4.65
N GLU A 172 6.78 21.20 5.24
CA GLU A 172 6.72 22.66 5.12
C GLU A 172 7.80 23.38 5.92
N GLU A 173 7.96 24.69 5.69
CA GLU A 173 8.98 25.49 6.35
C GLU A 173 8.86 25.46 7.88
N ASN A 174 7.63 25.55 8.40
CA ASN A 174 7.42 25.56 9.86
C ASN A 174 7.85 24.24 10.52
N ASP A 175 7.62 23.10 9.85
CA ASP A 175 8.03 21.79 10.32
C ASP A 175 9.56 21.68 10.32
N ARG A 176 10.22 22.20 9.28
CA ARG A 176 11.67 22.19 9.13
C ARG A 176 12.41 23.01 10.18
N LYS A 177 11.81 24.10 10.69
CA LYS A 177 12.40 24.96 11.74
C LYS A 177 12.77 24.20 13.02
N SER A 178 12.08 23.09 13.28
CA SER A 178 12.36 22.25 14.44
C SER A 178 13.63 21.40 14.31
N TYR A 179 14.21 21.30 13.10
CA TYR A 179 15.35 20.42 12.81
C TYR A 179 16.49 21.15 12.07
N PRO A 180 17.07 22.24 12.65
CA PRO A 180 18.02 23.09 11.96
C PRO A 180 19.30 22.36 11.54
N HIS A 181 19.77 21.38 12.32
CA HIS A 181 20.97 20.61 12.01
C HIS A 181 20.75 19.62 10.85
N VAL A 182 19.56 19.02 10.76
CA VAL A 182 19.17 18.18 9.61
C VAL A 182 19.10 19.05 8.35
N ILE A 183 18.49 20.22 8.41
CA ILE A 183 18.36 21.12 7.27
C ILE A 183 19.71 21.63 6.80
N ARG A 184 20.61 22.03 7.72
CA ARG A 184 22.00 22.38 7.40
C ARG A 184 22.69 21.24 6.66
N TRP A 185 22.64 20.03 7.23
CA TRP A 185 23.26 18.83 6.65
C TRP A 185 22.66 18.52 5.29
N TYR A 186 21.35 18.48 5.16
CA TYR A 186 20.66 18.22 3.90
C TYR A 186 21.07 19.20 2.80
N THR A 187 21.08 20.49 3.13
CA THR A 187 21.51 21.56 2.20
C THR A 187 22.97 21.42 1.83
N THR A 188 23.85 21.03 2.76
CA THR A 188 25.27 20.78 2.48
C THR A 188 25.46 19.65 1.48
N ILE A 189 24.70 18.53 1.62
CA ILE A 189 24.75 17.41 0.67
C ILE A 189 24.16 17.83 -0.69
N ALA A 190 22.99 18.48 -0.69
CA ALA A 190 22.31 18.91 -1.90
C ALA A 190 23.15 19.80 -2.81
N ASN A 191 24.05 20.61 -2.22
CA ASN A 191 24.92 21.53 -2.95
C ASN A 191 26.30 20.96 -3.33
N GLN A 192 26.55 19.67 -3.06
CA GLN A 192 27.78 19.04 -3.60
C GLN A 192 27.69 18.96 -5.13
N PRO A 193 28.79 19.24 -5.85
CA PRO A 193 28.76 19.22 -7.32
C PRO A 193 28.30 17.89 -7.92
N GLU A 194 28.71 16.78 -7.33
CA GLU A 194 28.34 15.43 -7.75
C GLU A 194 26.85 15.16 -7.54
N VAL A 195 26.26 15.69 -6.46
CA VAL A 195 24.81 15.57 -6.15
C VAL A 195 24.01 16.46 -7.08
N LEU A 196 24.42 17.73 -7.27
CA LEU A 196 23.77 18.65 -8.20
C LEU A 196 23.74 18.11 -9.63
N ASN A 197 24.81 17.45 -10.09
CA ASN A 197 24.87 16.84 -11.42
C ASN A 197 23.84 15.72 -11.63
N VAL A 198 23.40 15.04 -10.55
CA VAL A 198 22.48 13.90 -10.63
C VAL A 198 21.04 14.32 -10.30
N VAL A 199 20.87 15.08 -9.22
CA VAL A 199 19.56 15.40 -8.66
C VAL A 199 19.02 16.72 -9.19
N GLY A 200 19.92 17.60 -9.61
CA GLY A 200 19.58 18.99 -9.94
C GLY A 200 19.42 19.85 -8.69
N THR A 201 18.84 21.03 -8.88
CA THR A 201 18.59 21.96 -7.77
C THR A 201 17.47 21.44 -6.87
N CYS A 202 17.78 21.21 -5.61
CA CYS A 202 16.81 20.76 -4.61
C CYS A 202 16.01 21.95 -4.06
N THR A 203 14.73 22.00 -4.33
CA THR A 203 13.82 23.02 -3.78
C THR A 203 12.99 22.43 -2.66
N PHE A 204 12.93 23.12 -1.54
CA PHE A 204 12.08 22.71 -0.43
C PHE A 204 10.60 22.95 -0.73
N CYS A 205 9.76 22.06 -0.21
CA CYS A 205 8.32 22.20 -0.23
C CYS A 205 7.88 23.52 0.43
N VAL A 206 7.05 24.29 -0.24
CA VAL A 206 6.41 25.51 0.28
C VAL A 206 5.07 25.18 0.89
N LYS A 207 4.27 24.35 0.20
CA LYS A 207 2.97 23.87 0.65
C LYS A 207 2.92 22.34 0.48
N ALA A 208 2.54 21.65 1.54
CA ALA A 208 2.48 20.19 1.55
C ALA A 208 1.51 19.66 0.50
N ALA A 209 2.01 18.76 -0.34
CA ALA A 209 1.17 18.03 -1.28
C ALA A 209 0.19 17.14 -0.50
N GLN A 210 -1.06 17.09 -0.99
CA GLN A 210 -2.10 16.26 -0.41
C GLN A 210 -2.51 15.17 -1.40
N PHE A 211 -3.12 14.11 -0.89
CA PHE A 211 -3.64 13.05 -1.74
C PHE A 211 -4.74 13.57 -2.66
N ASP A 212 -4.61 13.24 -3.94
CA ASP A 212 -5.60 13.53 -4.98
C ASP A 212 -6.08 12.22 -5.58
N ALA A 213 -7.32 11.85 -5.24
CA ALA A 213 -7.95 10.61 -5.71
C ALA A 213 -8.14 10.59 -7.23
N LYS A 214 -8.35 11.75 -7.87
CA LYS A 214 -8.49 11.83 -9.33
C LYS A 214 -7.17 11.55 -10.02
N LYS A 215 -6.10 12.17 -9.55
CA LYS A 215 -4.74 11.94 -10.05
C LYS A 215 -4.31 10.48 -9.87
N TYR A 216 -4.61 9.90 -8.71
CA TYR A 216 -4.35 8.48 -8.45
C TYR A 216 -5.08 7.59 -9.46
N ALA A 217 -6.39 7.79 -9.65
CA ALA A 217 -7.19 7.02 -10.60
C ALA A 217 -6.72 7.17 -12.06
N GLU A 218 -6.30 8.37 -12.49
CA GLU A 218 -5.78 8.62 -13.83
C GLU A 218 -4.45 7.91 -14.10
N LEU A 219 -3.55 7.93 -13.13
CA LEU A 219 -2.25 7.24 -13.24
C LEU A 219 -2.42 5.72 -13.33
N HIS A 220 -3.35 5.15 -12.57
CA HIS A 220 -3.60 3.71 -12.57
C HIS A 220 -4.47 3.22 -13.72
N LYS A 221 -5.34 4.05 -14.31
CA LYS A 221 -6.06 3.72 -15.55
C LYS A 221 -5.12 3.48 -16.73
N LYS A 222 -4.08 4.29 -16.88
CA LYS A 222 -3.07 4.13 -17.95
C LYS A 222 -2.28 2.83 -17.84
N THR A 223 -2.10 2.29 -16.64
CA THR A 223 -1.37 1.04 -16.41
C THR A 223 -2.20 -0.19 -16.82
N HIS A 224 -3.53 -0.11 -16.74
CA HIS A 224 -4.44 -1.17 -17.18
C HIS A 224 -4.61 -1.26 -18.70
N GLU A 225 -4.45 -0.16 -19.44
CA GLU A 225 -4.58 -0.15 -20.91
C GLU A 225 -3.35 -0.75 -21.63
N THR A 226 -2.19 -0.76 -20.99
CA THR A 226 -0.94 -1.31 -21.59
C THR A 226 -0.81 -2.83 -21.47
N ASN A 227 -1.63 -3.49 -20.65
CA ASN A 227 -1.53 -4.95 -20.38
C ASN A 227 -2.61 -5.81 -21.00
N GLN A 228 -3.39 -5.32 -21.99
CA GLN A 228 -4.32 -6.16 -22.73
C GLN A 228 -3.75 -6.59 -24.09
N PRO A 229 -3.63 -7.89 -24.39
CA PRO A 229 -3.38 -8.35 -25.75
C PRO A 229 -4.60 -8.07 -26.63
N LYS A 230 -4.40 -7.37 -27.75
CA LYS A 230 -5.45 -7.04 -28.73
C LYS A 230 -6.07 -8.33 -29.29
N VAL A 231 -7.26 -8.66 -28.84
CA VAL A 231 -8.14 -9.60 -29.53
C VAL A 231 -9.15 -8.78 -30.34
N ALA A 232 -9.23 -9.07 -31.62
CA ALA A 232 -10.01 -8.36 -32.61
C ALA A 232 -11.52 -8.44 -32.33
N THR A 233 -12.14 -7.27 -32.28
CA THR A 233 -13.56 -7.07 -32.04
C THR A 233 -14.34 -7.08 -33.35
N LYS A 234 -15.44 -7.82 -33.40
CA LYS A 234 -16.53 -7.66 -34.38
C LYS A 234 -17.60 -6.77 -33.78
N GLU A 235 -17.97 -5.75 -34.59
CA GLU A 235 -19.01 -4.75 -34.31
C GLU A 235 -20.44 -5.32 -34.26
N LYS A 236 -21.31 -4.70 -33.43
CA LYS A 236 -22.54 -3.91 -33.73
C LYS A 236 -23.57 -4.01 -32.59
N PRO A 237 -24.61 -3.16 -32.55
CA PRO A 237 -24.75 -1.71 -32.79
C PRO A 237 -25.43 -0.92 -31.64
N LYS A 238 -25.45 0.40 -31.83
CA LYS A 238 -26.04 1.49 -31.03
C LYS A 238 -27.55 1.40 -30.78
N SER A 239 -28.01 1.94 -29.63
CA SER A 239 -29.23 2.76 -29.55
C SER A 239 -29.10 3.74 -28.35
N GLU A 240 -29.01 4.98 -28.63
CA GLU A 240 -29.65 6.27 -28.29
C GLU A 240 -30.09 6.53 -26.84
N THR A 241 -29.39 7.41 -26.16
CA THR A 241 -29.55 8.80 -25.64
C THR A 241 -30.89 9.24 -25.01
N PRO A 242 -30.93 10.40 -24.32
CA PRO A 242 -30.29 10.81 -23.04
C PRO A 242 -31.33 11.45 -22.08
N VAL A 243 -31.01 11.56 -20.80
CA VAL A 243 -31.67 12.55 -19.94
C VAL A 243 -30.65 13.25 -19.04
N LYS A 244 -30.51 14.56 -19.28
CA LYS A 244 -29.87 15.56 -18.41
C LYS A 244 -30.59 15.62 -17.06
N LYS A 245 -29.84 15.69 -15.97
CA LYS A 245 -30.21 16.46 -14.78
C LYS A 245 -29.01 17.18 -14.19
N GLU A 246 -29.31 18.41 -13.82
CA GLU A 246 -28.47 19.53 -13.48
C GLU A 246 -27.63 19.37 -12.22
N LYS A 247 -26.48 20.11 -12.21
CA LYS A 247 -25.64 20.39 -11.04
C LYS A 247 -26.39 21.31 -10.07
N PRO A 248 -26.14 21.16 -8.78
CA PRO A 248 -26.05 22.29 -7.87
C PRO A 248 -24.58 22.61 -7.51
N LYS A 249 -24.42 23.90 -7.26
CA LYS A 249 -23.22 24.70 -7.09
C LYS A 249 -22.44 24.39 -5.81
N ASP A 250 -21.13 24.75 -5.90
CA ASP A 250 -20.19 24.95 -4.80
C ASP A 250 -20.78 25.77 -3.65
N ASP A 251 -20.46 25.33 -2.46
CA ASP A 251 -19.90 26.07 -1.33
C ASP A 251 -20.10 25.23 -0.06
N ASP A 252 -18.98 24.80 0.55
CA ASP A 252 -18.71 24.86 1.98
C ASP A 252 -17.55 23.93 2.34
N TYR A 253 -16.35 24.46 2.21
CA TYR A 253 -15.20 23.97 2.96
C TYR A 253 -15.22 24.64 4.34
N ALA A 254 -15.89 24.02 5.29
CA ALA A 254 -15.78 24.40 6.69
C ALA A 254 -15.68 23.15 7.56
N ASP A 255 -14.55 23.07 8.27
CA ASP A 255 -14.35 22.42 9.56
C ASP A 255 -14.44 20.91 9.65
N LEU A 256 -13.32 20.22 9.31
CA LEU A 256 -13.09 18.78 9.56
C LEU A 256 -12.40 18.54 10.92
N SER A 257 -12.85 19.17 11.98
CA SER A 257 -12.40 18.92 13.36
C SER A 257 -13.51 18.44 14.30
N LYS A 258 -14.51 17.70 13.76
CA LYS A 258 -15.44 16.95 14.61
C LYS A 258 -15.11 15.46 14.50
N PRO A 259 -15.09 14.69 15.63
CA PRO A 259 -15.04 13.24 15.55
C PRO A 259 -16.28 12.80 14.75
N SER A 260 -16.08 12.04 13.67
CA SER A 260 -17.19 11.48 12.90
C SER A 260 -18.12 10.75 13.87
N GLU A 261 -19.35 11.19 13.99
CA GLU A 261 -20.40 10.45 14.71
C GLU A 261 -20.39 9.04 14.16
N ASN A 262 -20.23 8.07 15.04
CA ASN A 262 -20.22 6.66 14.66
C ASN A 262 -21.65 6.28 14.25
N LEU A 263 -21.99 6.48 12.97
CA LEU A 263 -23.31 6.21 12.42
C LEU A 263 -23.77 4.77 12.69
N LEU A 264 -22.83 3.83 12.83
CA LEU A 264 -23.13 2.46 13.22
C LEU A 264 -23.63 2.36 14.67
N ALA A 265 -23.27 3.29 15.54
CA ALA A 265 -23.76 3.34 16.92
C ALA A 265 -25.22 3.84 16.99
N SER A 266 -25.70 4.57 15.99
CA SER A 266 -27.08 5.06 15.90
C SER A 266 -28.09 3.98 15.47
N LEU A 267 -27.59 2.81 14.99
CA LEU A 267 -28.48 1.69 14.65
C LEU A 267 -29.28 1.23 15.86
N PRO A 268 -30.61 0.99 15.72
CA PRO A 268 -31.48 0.64 16.83
C PRO A 268 -30.95 -0.60 17.56
N PRO A 269 -30.89 -0.59 18.90
CA PRO A 269 -30.51 -1.76 19.68
C PRO A 269 -31.57 -2.85 19.54
N GLY A 270 -31.18 -4.00 18.95
CA GLY A 270 -32.04 -5.17 18.89
C GLY A 270 -31.99 -6.02 20.18
N LYS A 271 -32.87 -6.99 20.26
CA LYS A 271 -32.86 -8.00 21.33
C LYS A 271 -31.71 -9.00 21.16
N PHE A 272 -31.22 -9.22 19.94
CA PHE A 272 -30.13 -10.13 19.62
C PHE A 272 -28.80 -9.58 20.11
N ASN A 273 -28.12 -10.33 20.98
CA ASN A 273 -26.79 -9.96 21.49
C ASN A 273 -25.72 -10.58 20.64
N MET A 274 -25.11 -9.79 19.73
CA MET A 274 -24.07 -10.21 18.82
C MET A 274 -22.83 -10.72 19.55
N ASP A 275 -22.42 -10.11 20.66
CA ASP A 275 -21.23 -10.52 21.41
C ASP A 275 -21.43 -11.86 22.11
N ALA A 276 -22.65 -12.10 22.66
CA ALA A 276 -23.02 -13.39 23.24
C ALA A 276 -23.01 -14.48 22.16
N PHE A 277 -23.59 -14.21 20.99
CA PHE A 277 -23.56 -15.14 19.86
C PHE A 277 -22.13 -15.49 19.42
N LYS A 278 -21.24 -14.51 19.28
CA LYS A 278 -19.83 -14.75 18.92
C LYS A 278 -19.10 -15.63 19.92
N ARG A 279 -19.40 -15.49 21.22
CA ARG A 279 -18.84 -16.35 22.26
C ARG A 279 -19.37 -17.78 22.14
N VAL A 280 -20.67 -17.95 21.90
CA VAL A 280 -21.31 -19.26 21.68
C VAL A 280 -20.67 -19.91 20.44
N PHE A 281 -20.61 -19.20 19.32
CA PHE A 281 -19.99 -19.69 18.07
C PHE A 281 -18.53 -20.12 18.23
N SER A 282 -17.78 -19.44 19.12
CA SER A 282 -16.35 -19.73 19.34
C SER A 282 -16.10 -20.88 20.32
N ASN A 283 -16.97 -21.08 21.32
CA ASN A 283 -16.70 -21.94 22.49
C ASN A 283 -17.57 -23.17 22.56
N MET A 284 -18.72 -23.19 21.86
CA MET A 284 -19.65 -24.30 21.90
C MET A 284 -19.62 -25.12 20.58
N ASP A 285 -20.34 -26.23 20.55
CA ASP A 285 -20.53 -27.01 19.33
C ASP A 285 -21.25 -26.18 18.26
N LYS A 286 -20.99 -26.48 16.99
CA LYS A 286 -21.53 -25.71 15.87
C LYS A 286 -23.02 -25.86 15.71
N GLU A 287 -23.60 -27.03 16.02
CA GLU A 287 -25.05 -27.27 16.01
C GLU A 287 -25.74 -26.46 17.12
N GLU A 288 -25.10 -26.37 18.28
CA GLU A 288 -25.58 -25.53 19.38
C GLU A 288 -25.55 -24.04 19.02
N ALA A 289 -24.50 -23.62 18.27
CA ALA A 289 -24.42 -22.26 17.80
C ALA A 289 -25.49 -21.90 16.76
N VAL A 290 -25.87 -22.85 15.88
CA VAL A 290 -26.99 -22.70 14.95
C VAL A 290 -28.31 -22.56 15.71
N SER A 291 -28.57 -23.44 16.66
CA SER A 291 -29.77 -23.39 17.48
C SER A 291 -29.86 -22.08 18.26
N TYR A 292 -28.77 -21.71 18.95
CA TYR A 292 -28.69 -20.42 19.67
C TYR A 292 -28.97 -19.23 18.77
N PHE A 293 -28.43 -19.25 17.54
CA PHE A 293 -28.64 -18.16 16.58
C PHE A 293 -30.12 -17.99 16.25
N TRP A 294 -30.80 -19.05 15.85
CA TRP A 294 -32.22 -18.98 15.46
C TRP A 294 -33.16 -18.70 16.62
N ASP A 295 -32.86 -19.20 17.81
CA ASP A 295 -33.68 -18.96 19.03
C ASP A 295 -33.61 -17.50 19.48
N ASN A 296 -32.53 -16.78 19.15
CA ASN A 296 -32.30 -15.42 19.61
C ASN A 296 -32.32 -14.37 18.47
N PHE A 297 -32.34 -14.78 17.19
CA PHE A 297 -32.27 -13.87 16.06
C PHE A 297 -33.45 -12.89 16.05
N ASP A 298 -33.12 -11.60 15.91
CA ASP A 298 -34.08 -10.49 15.89
C ASP A 298 -34.13 -9.87 14.47
N PRO A 299 -35.14 -10.25 13.65
CA PRO A 299 -35.23 -9.81 12.27
C PRO A 299 -35.60 -8.34 12.09
N GLU A 300 -36.10 -7.67 13.14
CA GLU A 300 -36.42 -6.25 13.10
C GLU A 300 -35.16 -5.39 13.23
N ALA A 301 -34.16 -5.87 13.97
CA ALA A 301 -32.95 -5.15 14.26
C ALA A 301 -31.72 -5.67 13.47
N TYR A 302 -31.75 -6.90 12.96
CA TYR A 302 -30.65 -7.54 12.26
C TYR A 302 -31.07 -8.08 10.88
N SER A 303 -30.10 -8.20 9.97
CA SER A 303 -30.33 -8.77 8.64
C SER A 303 -29.27 -9.78 8.28
N ILE A 304 -29.64 -10.74 7.45
CA ILE A 304 -28.77 -11.79 6.90
C ILE A 304 -28.53 -11.50 5.42
N TRP A 305 -27.29 -11.56 5.00
CA TRP A 305 -26.89 -11.29 3.62
C TRP A 305 -25.96 -12.36 3.10
N SER A 306 -26.11 -12.72 1.84
CA SER A 306 -25.10 -13.47 1.11
C SER A 306 -24.27 -12.52 0.25
N CYS A 307 -23.01 -12.87 0.04
CA CYS A 307 -22.15 -12.16 -0.91
C CYS A 307 -21.40 -13.14 -1.80
N SER A 308 -21.12 -12.72 -3.04
CA SER A 308 -20.25 -13.42 -3.97
C SER A 308 -19.32 -12.42 -4.68
N TYR A 309 -18.06 -12.80 -4.87
CA TYR A 309 -17.06 -11.93 -5.49
C TYR A 309 -17.30 -11.84 -6.99
N LEU A 310 -17.41 -10.60 -7.51
CA LEU A 310 -17.77 -10.34 -8.90
C LEU A 310 -16.67 -10.67 -9.91
N PHE A 311 -15.40 -10.62 -9.47
CA PHE A 311 -14.24 -10.76 -10.35
C PHE A 311 -13.52 -12.08 -10.14
N SER A 312 -14.25 -13.18 -10.01
CA SER A 312 -13.70 -14.51 -9.74
C SER A 312 -12.68 -14.93 -10.80
N ASP A 313 -12.87 -14.54 -12.06
CA ASP A 313 -11.94 -14.81 -13.17
C ASP A 313 -10.56 -14.14 -13.00
N SER A 314 -10.46 -13.12 -12.16
CA SER A 314 -9.20 -12.43 -11.87
C SER A 314 -8.39 -13.08 -10.74
N LEU A 315 -9.00 -14.02 -10.01
CA LEU A 315 -8.36 -14.70 -8.89
C LEU A 315 -7.31 -15.71 -9.40
N THR A 316 -6.10 -15.68 -8.80
CA THR A 316 -4.99 -16.51 -9.25
C THR A 316 -4.61 -17.60 -8.24
N LEU A 317 -3.98 -17.25 -7.14
CA LEU A 317 -3.50 -18.21 -6.15
C LEU A 317 -4.35 -18.14 -4.87
N LEU A 318 -4.69 -19.27 -4.30
CA LEU A 318 -5.55 -19.37 -3.11
C LEU A 318 -5.04 -18.55 -1.93
N PHE A 319 -3.71 -18.51 -1.70
CA PHE A 319 -3.15 -17.71 -0.60
C PHE A 319 -3.33 -16.20 -0.83
N MET A 320 -3.27 -15.73 -2.08
CA MET A 320 -3.52 -14.31 -2.42
C MET A 320 -4.98 -13.96 -2.18
N THR A 321 -5.88 -14.85 -2.57
CA THR A 321 -7.32 -14.71 -2.32
C THR A 321 -7.64 -14.75 -0.82
N SER A 322 -6.95 -15.59 -0.06
CA SER A 322 -7.03 -15.57 1.41
C SER A 322 -6.59 -14.22 1.99
N ASN A 323 -5.53 -13.62 1.46
CA ASN A 323 -5.09 -12.29 1.86
C ASN A 323 -6.10 -11.19 1.46
N LEU A 324 -6.72 -11.31 0.29
CA LEU A 324 -7.79 -10.41 -0.15
C LEU A 324 -8.97 -10.39 0.83
N VAL A 325 -9.48 -11.57 1.21
CA VAL A 325 -10.54 -11.71 2.22
C VAL A 325 -10.09 -11.17 3.59
N GLY A 326 -8.85 -11.46 3.99
CA GLY A 326 -8.28 -10.92 5.23
C GLY A 326 -8.17 -9.40 5.22
N GLY A 327 -7.77 -8.80 4.11
CA GLY A 327 -7.72 -7.35 3.91
C GLY A 327 -9.12 -6.71 3.98
N PHE A 328 -10.12 -7.34 3.37
CA PHE A 328 -11.51 -6.89 3.47
C PHE A 328 -11.99 -6.88 4.92
N PHE A 329 -11.73 -7.94 5.69
CA PHE A 329 -12.08 -7.99 7.13
C PHE A 329 -11.38 -6.93 7.96
N GLN A 330 -10.10 -6.62 7.66
CA GLN A 330 -9.37 -5.56 8.35
C GLN A 330 -9.98 -4.18 8.10
N ARG A 331 -10.44 -3.91 6.87
CA ARG A 331 -11.12 -2.66 6.54
C ARG A 331 -12.51 -2.57 7.15
N ALA A 332 -13.20 -3.70 7.24
CA ALA A 332 -14.52 -3.80 7.90
C ALA A 332 -14.46 -3.80 9.44
N VAL A 333 -13.26 -3.65 10.06
CA VAL A 333 -13.10 -3.80 11.53
C VAL A 333 -14.00 -2.89 12.36
N LYS A 334 -14.39 -1.70 11.86
CA LYS A 334 -15.33 -0.80 12.53
C LYS A 334 -16.69 -1.43 12.79
N MET A 335 -17.14 -2.33 11.91
CA MET A 335 -18.41 -3.04 12.06
C MET A 335 -18.30 -4.32 12.90
N SER A 336 -17.11 -4.69 13.37
CA SER A 336 -16.91 -5.94 14.15
C SER A 336 -17.82 -6.01 15.37
N LYS A 337 -18.13 -4.90 16.04
CA LYS A 337 -19.08 -4.85 17.16
C LYS A 337 -20.52 -5.12 16.73
N TYR A 338 -20.88 -4.84 15.50
CA TYR A 338 -22.26 -4.85 14.99
C TYR A 338 -22.53 -6.00 14.01
N GLY A 339 -21.50 -6.73 13.59
CA GLY A 339 -21.62 -7.75 12.57
C GLY A 339 -20.83 -9.02 12.86
N PHE A 340 -21.18 -10.07 12.12
CA PHE A 340 -20.52 -11.38 12.08
C PHE A 340 -20.55 -11.88 10.65
N ALA A 341 -19.46 -12.49 10.18
CA ALA A 341 -19.45 -13.08 8.84
C ALA A 341 -18.59 -14.33 8.76
N ILE A 342 -18.92 -15.18 7.79
CA ILE A 342 -18.09 -16.28 7.34
C ILE A 342 -17.91 -16.15 5.84
N MET A 343 -16.65 -16.06 5.40
CA MET A 343 -16.28 -16.04 4.00
C MET A 343 -15.54 -17.33 3.63
N ARG A 344 -15.88 -17.91 2.49
CA ARG A 344 -15.33 -19.15 1.97
C ARG A 344 -14.63 -18.91 0.64
N ILE A 345 -13.53 -19.61 0.41
CA ILE A 345 -12.82 -19.69 -0.87
C ILE A 345 -13.03 -21.11 -1.39
N ILE A 346 -13.71 -21.24 -2.51
CA ILE A 346 -14.18 -22.53 -3.06
C ILE A 346 -13.53 -22.73 -4.43
N GLY A 347 -12.80 -23.82 -4.60
CA GLY A 347 -12.13 -24.19 -5.87
C GLY A 347 -10.64 -24.39 -5.71
N GLU A 348 -9.89 -24.35 -6.80
CA GLU A 348 -8.45 -24.59 -6.87
C GLU A 348 -7.72 -23.35 -7.38
N ASP A 349 -6.39 -23.34 -7.32
CA ASP A 349 -5.59 -22.27 -7.89
C ASP A 349 -6.02 -21.95 -9.33
N ARG A 350 -6.27 -20.68 -9.62
CA ARG A 350 -6.73 -20.13 -10.89
C ARG A 350 -8.16 -20.52 -11.30
N ASN A 351 -8.88 -21.26 -10.46
CA ASN A 351 -10.29 -21.63 -10.69
C ASN A 351 -11.03 -21.71 -9.35
N HIS A 352 -11.24 -20.58 -8.72
CA HIS A 352 -11.92 -20.50 -7.44
C HIS A 352 -12.74 -19.22 -7.33
N THR A 353 -13.66 -19.21 -6.36
CA THR A 353 -14.52 -18.06 -6.07
C THR A 353 -14.58 -17.78 -4.60
N ILE A 354 -14.99 -16.56 -4.24
CA ILE A 354 -15.23 -16.16 -2.86
C ILE A 354 -16.71 -16.00 -2.67
N GLN A 355 -17.24 -16.66 -1.63
CA GLN A 355 -18.64 -16.54 -1.21
C GLN A 355 -18.71 -16.36 0.28
N GLY A 356 -19.73 -15.66 0.77
CA GLY A 356 -19.87 -15.42 2.18
C GLY A 356 -21.29 -15.24 2.65
N ILE A 357 -21.48 -15.45 3.96
CA ILE A 357 -22.68 -15.08 4.69
C ILE A 357 -22.32 -14.04 5.74
N TRP A 358 -23.14 -13.00 5.80
CA TRP A 358 -22.95 -11.87 6.70
C TRP A 358 -24.23 -11.63 7.50
N ILE A 359 -24.05 -11.32 8.76
CA ILE A 359 -25.12 -10.96 9.69
C ILE A 359 -24.70 -9.66 10.33
N TRP A 360 -25.53 -8.64 10.24
CA TRP A 360 -25.25 -7.35 10.89
C TRP A 360 -26.49 -6.68 11.43
N ARG A 361 -26.24 -5.73 12.30
CA ARG A 361 -27.26 -4.86 12.87
C ARG A 361 -27.72 -3.85 11.81
N GLY A 362 -29.03 -3.70 11.68
CA GLY A 362 -29.69 -2.90 10.64
C GLY A 362 -30.26 -3.76 9.52
N THR A 363 -31.20 -3.18 8.79
CA THR A 363 -31.95 -3.87 7.73
C THR A 363 -31.51 -3.49 6.31
N GLY A 364 -30.69 -2.45 6.19
CA GLY A 364 -30.06 -1.99 4.95
C GLY A 364 -28.65 -2.53 4.75
N LEU A 365 -28.00 -2.16 3.65
CA LEU A 365 -26.62 -2.49 3.38
C LEU A 365 -25.71 -1.64 4.27
N ILE A 366 -25.02 -2.26 5.21
CA ILE A 366 -24.26 -1.55 6.27
C ILE A 366 -23.11 -0.71 5.71
N PHE A 367 -22.55 -1.10 4.57
CA PHE A 367 -21.45 -0.38 3.92
C PHE A 367 -21.84 1.01 3.41
N GLU A 368 -23.12 1.26 3.19
CA GLU A 368 -23.63 2.58 2.75
C GLU A 368 -23.71 3.59 3.90
N LEU A 369 -23.59 3.13 5.16
CA LEU A 369 -23.72 3.98 6.34
C LEU A 369 -22.43 4.71 6.73
N ASP A 370 -21.27 4.22 6.31
CA ASP A 370 -19.97 4.79 6.69
C ASP A 370 -19.01 4.72 5.48
N GLU A 371 -18.50 5.86 5.03
CA GLU A 371 -17.58 5.97 3.90
C GLU A 371 -16.29 5.13 4.09
N ASP A 372 -15.84 4.94 5.32
CA ASP A 372 -14.67 4.11 5.62
C ASP A 372 -14.92 2.61 5.39
N LEU A 373 -16.20 2.17 5.34
CA LEU A 373 -16.58 0.80 5.02
C LEU A 373 -16.78 0.55 3.53
N GLN A 374 -16.86 1.59 2.72
CA GLN A 374 -17.13 1.50 1.27
C GLN A 374 -15.95 1.01 0.45
N VAL A 375 -14.83 0.70 1.08
CA VAL A 375 -13.66 0.12 0.41
C VAL A 375 -13.90 -1.37 0.17
N ASP A 376 -13.90 -1.81 -1.06
CA ASP A 376 -14.05 -3.19 -1.55
C ASP A 376 -15.48 -3.78 -1.55
N TYR A 377 -16.46 -3.20 -0.87
CA TYR A 377 -17.79 -3.80 -0.83
C TYR A 377 -18.45 -3.90 -2.23
N GLU A 378 -18.13 -2.96 -3.12
CA GLU A 378 -18.60 -2.96 -4.52
C GLU A 378 -17.98 -4.10 -5.37
N SER A 379 -16.92 -4.74 -4.89
CA SER A 379 -16.33 -5.92 -5.52
C SER A 379 -17.15 -7.20 -5.28
N TYR A 380 -18.18 -7.10 -4.45
CA TYR A 380 -19.06 -8.21 -4.11
C TYR A 380 -20.50 -7.91 -4.52
N GLU A 381 -21.17 -8.90 -5.06
CA GLU A 381 -22.63 -8.89 -5.21
C GLU A 381 -23.26 -9.20 -3.86
N TRP A 382 -24.16 -8.34 -3.38
CA TRP A 382 -24.83 -8.48 -2.09
C TRP A 382 -26.31 -8.80 -2.26
N LYS A 383 -26.78 -9.88 -1.61
CA LYS A 383 -28.17 -10.29 -1.64
C LYS A 383 -28.70 -10.46 -0.21
N LYS A 384 -29.73 -9.67 0.14
CA LYS A 384 -30.44 -9.85 1.40
C LYS A 384 -31.21 -11.16 1.37
N LEU A 385 -31.11 -11.94 2.45
CA LEU A 385 -31.77 -13.22 2.59
C LEU A 385 -32.99 -13.08 3.50
N ASP A 386 -34.07 -13.76 3.13
CA ASP A 386 -35.27 -13.87 3.99
C ASP A 386 -35.00 -14.90 5.07
N HIS A 387 -35.05 -14.47 6.34
CA HIS A 387 -34.80 -15.31 7.51
C HIS A 387 -35.86 -16.44 7.69
N ASN A 388 -37.05 -16.27 7.11
CA ASN A 388 -38.12 -17.29 7.16
C ASN A 388 -37.92 -18.40 6.12
N ALA A 389 -37.18 -18.15 5.07
CA ALA A 389 -36.99 -19.12 3.98
C ALA A 389 -36.17 -20.33 4.45
N GLU A 390 -36.65 -21.53 4.18
CA GLU A 390 -35.92 -22.77 4.47
C GLU A 390 -34.53 -22.82 3.78
N SER A 391 -34.42 -22.24 2.59
CA SER A 391 -33.13 -22.11 1.88
C SER A 391 -32.12 -21.25 2.67
N THR A 392 -32.58 -20.19 3.33
CA THR A 392 -31.71 -19.34 4.19
C THR A 392 -31.28 -20.11 5.44
N LYS A 393 -32.17 -20.85 6.06
CA LYS A 393 -31.85 -21.68 7.24
C LYS A 393 -30.83 -22.75 6.89
N ALA A 394 -31.00 -23.44 5.76
CA ALA A 394 -30.07 -24.43 5.26
C ALA A 394 -28.70 -23.81 4.95
N LEU A 395 -28.68 -22.64 4.33
CA LEU A 395 -27.42 -21.93 4.01
C LEU A 395 -26.68 -21.49 5.29
N VAL A 396 -27.39 -20.90 6.28
CA VAL A 396 -26.77 -20.52 7.56
C VAL A 396 -26.24 -21.74 8.29
N HIS A 397 -27.00 -22.83 8.31
CA HIS A 397 -26.58 -24.10 8.91
C HIS A 397 -25.28 -24.61 8.22
N GLU A 398 -25.26 -24.66 6.90
CA GLU A 398 -24.11 -25.09 6.12
C GLU A 398 -22.87 -24.24 6.42
N TYR A 399 -23.00 -22.91 6.51
CA TYR A 399 -21.87 -22.03 6.80
C TYR A 399 -21.36 -22.14 8.23
N PHE A 400 -22.24 -22.38 9.21
CA PHE A 400 -21.86 -22.46 10.63
C PHE A 400 -21.27 -23.80 11.02
N THR A 401 -21.81 -24.91 10.47
CA THR A 401 -21.42 -26.30 10.84
C THR A 401 -20.27 -26.84 10.00
N TYR A 402 -19.86 -26.10 8.98
CA TYR A 402 -18.86 -26.56 8.03
C TYR A 402 -17.57 -27.05 8.70
N LYS A 403 -17.12 -28.26 8.31
CA LYS A 403 -15.83 -28.84 8.68
C LYS A 403 -14.91 -28.88 7.47
N PRO A 404 -13.59 -28.55 7.62
CA PRO A 404 -12.62 -28.53 6.51
C PRO A 404 -12.45 -29.87 5.75
N GLU A 405 -12.98 -30.96 6.30
CA GLU A 405 -12.83 -32.33 5.76
C GLU A 405 -13.77 -32.65 4.58
N ASP A 406 -14.75 -31.80 4.26
CA ASP A 406 -15.76 -32.04 3.23
C ASP A 406 -15.29 -31.80 1.79
N GLY A 407 -13.99 -31.73 1.54
CA GLY A 407 -13.35 -31.98 0.24
C GLY A 407 -13.49 -30.94 -0.89
N LYS A 408 -14.27 -29.87 -0.73
CA LYS A 408 -14.47 -28.84 -1.75
C LYS A 408 -14.06 -27.43 -1.34
N LEU A 409 -13.73 -27.23 -0.08
CA LEU A 409 -13.41 -25.93 0.49
C LEU A 409 -11.93 -25.83 0.82
N ASN A 410 -11.24 -24.86 0.22
CA ASN A 410 -9.81 -24.71 0.45
C ASN A 410 -9.51 -23.83 1.70
N GLN A 411 -10.32 -22.82 1.95
CA GLN A 411 -10.15 -21.96 3.15
C GLN A 411 -11.46 -21.27 3.53
N TYR A 412 -11.68 -21.07 4.83
CA TYR A 412 -12.72 -20.17 5.33
C TYR A 412 -12.14 -19.17 6.34
N LYS A 413 -12.73 -18.00 6.42
CA LYS A 413 -12.39 -16.97 7.41
C LYS A 413 -13.63 -16.47 8.12
N VAL A 414 -13.50 -16.24 9.41
CA VAL A 414 -14.59 -15.74 10.26
C VAL A 414 -14.28 -14.31 10.68
N PHE A 415 -15.24 -13.42 10.45
CA PHE A 415 -15.25 -12.05 10.95
C PHE A 415 -16.08 -11.99 12.24
N LYS A 416 -15.46 -11.58 13.33
CA LYS A 416 -16.10 -11.53 14.65
C LYS A 416 -15.50 -10.45 15.57
#